data_57ba6fa26abaf7c1aa28dd2d24cbe7e2
#
_entry.id   57ba6fa26abaf7c1aa28dd2d24cbe7e2
#
_cell.length_a   1.000
_cell.length_b   1.000
_cell.length_c   1.000
_cell.angle_alpha   90.00
_cell.angle_beta   90.00
_cell.angle_gamma   90.00
#
_symmetry.space_group_name_H-M   'P 1'
#
loop_
_entity.id
_entity.type
_entity.pdbx_description
1 polymer ?
#
loop_
_entity_poly.entity_id
_entity_poly.type
_entity_poly.pdbx_seq_one_letter_code
_entity_poly.pdbx_strand_id
1 'polypeptide(L)'
;MVEFSITGDELWARMERAVEKVNDRLRKTVRILEDAKVPYAVIGGHAVRAWVAQVDEAALRTTQDVDILIRPLDVPAMIQAMTAAGFYHRNTSGLDMFVEQPNASARDAVHVLLVGNIERGGEPNPDVVPAVRANDFQTVELETLVRMKLNAFRRKDQVHLLDMISLGMIDASWLDRFPEPFRARLTELINDPDG
;
A
#
# COMPACT_ATOMS: atom_id res chain seq x y z
N MET A 1 -5.88 -26.12 20.78
CA MET A 1 -4.82 -25.24 21.35
C MET A 1 -3.70 -25.20 20.31
N VAL A 2 -3.20 -24.03 19.92
CA VAL A 2 -2.05 -23.94 18.99
C VAL A 2 -0.79 -23.99 19.85
N GLU A 3 0.09 -24.97 19.62
CA GLU A 3 1.36 -25.11 20.31
C GLU A 3 2.49 -24.47 19.50
N PHE A 4 3.50 -23.96 20.19
CA PHE A 4 4.71 -23.46 19.54
C PHE A 4 5.53 -24.64 19.02
N SER A 5 5.48 -24.86 17.69
CA SER A 5 6.26 -25.91 17.01
C SER A 5 7.62 -25.40 16.47
N ILE A 6 7.80 -24.08 16.42
CA ILE A 6 9.02 -23.40 15.96
C ILE A 6 9.44 -22.42 17.04
N THR A 7 10.69 -22.45 17.45
CA THR A 7 11.23 -21.62 18.54
C THR A 7 12.66 -21.17 18.23
N GLY A 8 13.17 -20.22 19.03
CA GLY A 8 14.56 -19.76 18.92
C GLY A 8 14.89 -19.13 17.58
N ASP A 9 16.11 -19.37 17.10
CA ASP A 9 16.65 -18.77 15.87
C ASP A 9 15.82 -19.12 14.62
N GLU A 10 15.19 -20.28 14.59
CA GLU A 10 14.34 -20.68 13.48
C GLU A 10 13.09 -19.79 13.38
N LEU A 11 12.49 -19.41 14.52
CA LEU A 11 11.36 -18.49 14.56
C LEU A 11 11.76 -17.11 14.02
N TRP A 12 12.87 -16.58 14.50
CA TRP A 12 13.40 -15.29 14.03
C TRP A 12 13.68 -15.30 12.52
N ALA A 13 14.42 -16.28 12.04
CA ALA A 13 14.72 -16.42 10.63
C ALA A 13 13.46 -16.58 9.77
N ARG A 14 12.39 -17.18 10.29
CA ARG A 14 11.12 -17.29 9.58
C ARG A 14 10.40 -15.93 9.50
N MET A 15 10.43 -15.14 10.56
CA MET A 15 9.84 -13.80 10.58
C MET A 15 10.58 -12.86 9.61
N GLU A 16 11.90 -12.87 9.63
CA GLU A 16 12.73 -12.08 8.71
C GLU A 16 12.47 -12.45 7.24
N ARG A 17 12.49 -13.74 6.92
CA ARG A 17 12.18 -14.22 5.55
C ARG A 17 10.78 -13.81 5.09
N ALA A 18 9.79 -13.77 5.98
CA ALA A 18 8.44 -13.36 5.62
C ALA A 18 8.39 -11.88 5.21
N VAL A 19 9.10 -11.02 5.94
CA VAL A 19 9.20 -9.58 5.61
C VAL A 19 9.99 -9.38 4.32
N GLU A 20 11.15 -10.04 4.19
CA GLU A 20 12.01 -9.88 3.00
C GLU A 20 11.32 -10.35 1.72
N LYS A 21 10.58 -11.45 1.76
CA LYS A 21 9.80 -11.93 0.61
C LYS A 21 8.83 -10.87 0.06
N VAL A 22 8.20 -10.08 0.92
CA VAL A 22 7.29 -9.02 0.48
C VAL A 22 8.06 -7.82 -0.07
N ASN A 23 9.17 -7.44 0.58
CA ASN A 23 10.04 -6.38 0.10
C ASN A 23 10.63 -6.72 -1.29
N ASP A 24 11.07 -7.95 -1.50
CA ASP A 24 11.60 -8.41 -2.78
C ASP A 24 10.54 -8.38 -3.88
N ARG A 25 9.30 -8.77 -3.55
CA ARG A 25 8.19 -8.66 -4.49
C ARG A 25 7.94 -7.21 -4.90
N LEU A 26 7.96 -6.28 -3.95
CA LEU A 26 7.84 -4.86 -4.26
C LEU A 26 8.97 -4.40 -5.18
N ARG A 27 10.23 -4.64 -4.81
CA ARG A 27 11.42 -4.25 -5.61
C ARG A 27 11.37 -4.82 -7.03
N LYS A 28 11.01 -6.12 -7.14
CA LYS A 28 10.88 -6.79 -8.45
C LYS A 28 9.79 -6.14 -9.29
N THR A 29 8.61 -5.90 -8.71
CA THR A 29 7.48 -5.27 -9.39
C THR A 29 7.85 -3.88 -9.90
N VAL A 30 8.40 -3.04 -9.05
CA VAL A 30 8.79 -1.68 -9.37
C VAL A 30 9.82 -1.65 -10.50
N ARG A 31 10.87 -2.47 -10.42
CA ARG A 31 11.89 -2.57 -11.47
C ARG A 31 11.28 -2.93 -12.81
N ILE A 32 10.38 -3.92 -12.85
CA ILE A 32 9.68 -4.32 -14.08
C ILE A 32 8.90 -3.15 -14.68
N LEU A 33 8.16 -2.40 -13.86
CA LEU A 33 7.35 -1.27 -14.33
C LEU A 33 8.24 -0.11 -14.83
N GLU A 34 9.33 0.19 -14.14
CA GLU A 34 10.28 1.22 -14.54
C GLU A 34 11.02 0.86 -15.84
N ASP A 35 11.49 -0.38 -15.98
CA ASP A 35 12.14 -0.89 -17.20
C ASP A 35 11.18 -0.83 -18.40
N ALA A 36 9.90 -1.14 -18.18
CA ALA A 36 8.85 -1.05 -19.18
C ALA A 36 8.31 0.38 -19.40
N LYS A 37 8.76 1.36 -18.62
CA LYS A 37 8.31 2.77 -18.61
C LYS A 37 6.79 2.89 -18.40
N VAL A 38 6.23 2.02 -17.59
CA VAL A 38 4.81 2.05 -17.19
C VAL A 38 4.65 3.00 -16.01
N PRO A 39 3.88 4.09 -16.13
CA PRO A 39 3.63 4.99 -15.02
C PRO A 39 2.85 4.30 -13.90
N TYR A 40 3.32 4.43 -12.66
CA TYR A 40 2.72 3.79 -11.49
C TYR A 40 2.94 4.64 -10.23
N ALA A 41 2.21 4.31 -9.18
CA ALA A 41 2.56 4.71 -7.82
C ALA A 41 2.34 3.54 -6.86
N VAL A 42 3.29 3.33 -5.94
CA VAL A 42 3.09 2.43 -4.80
C VAL A 42 2.15 3.10 -3.82
N ILE A 43 1.16 2.37 -3.35
CA ILE A 43 0.16 2.83 -2.38
C ILE A 43 0.05 1.83 -1.22
N GLY A 44 -1.00 1.90 -0.44
CA GLY A 44 -1.27 0.93 0.62
C GLY A 44 -0.26 0.96 1.77
N GLY A 45 0.08 -0.20 2.30
CA GLY A 45 0.97 -0.34 3.46
C GLY A 45 2.42 0.06 3.17
N HIS A 46 2.93 -0.22 1.97
CA HIS A 46 4.28 0.17 1.58
C HIS A 46 4.47 1.68 1.44
N ALA A 47 3.44 2.40 0.94
CA ALA A 47 3.45 3.85 0.90
C ALA A 47 3.50 4.44 2.33
N VAL A 48 2.68 3.92 3.25
CA VAL A 48 2.71 4.32 4.67
C VAL A 48 4.12 4.10 5.26
N ARG A 49 4.70 2.92 5.05
CA ARG A 49 6.06 2.61 5.53
C ARG A 49 7.09 3.59 4.98
N ALA A 50 7.00 3.96 3.70
CA ALA A 50 7.93 4.90 3.09
C ALA A 50 7.86 6.30 3.74
N TRP A 51 6.65 6.76 4.06
CA TRP A 51 6.45 8.04 4.74
C TRP A 51 6.85 7.98 6.21
N VAL A 52 6.43 6.95 6.96
CA VAL A 52 6.76 6.77 8.38
C VAL A 52 8.27 6.64 8.59
N ALA A 53 8.97 5.93 7.71
CA ALA A 53 10.42 5.79 7.77
C ALA A 53 11.21 7.11 7.68
N GLN A 54 10.58 8.19 7.18
CA GLN A 54 11.23 9.52 7.16
C GLN A 54 11.26 10.16 8.55
N VAL A 55 10.44 9.67 9.48
CA VAL A 55 10.26 10.25 10.82
C VAL A 55 10.80 9.30 11.90
N ASP A 56 10.40 8.03 11.87
CA ASP A 56 10.81 7.04 12.87
C ASP A 56 10.80 5.62 12.27
N GLU A 57 11.97 5.01 12.17
CA GLU A 57 12.10 3.63 11.70
C GLU A 57 11.54 2.59 12.67
N ALA A 58 11.50 2.90 13.97
CA ALA A 58 10.96 1.99 14.98
C ALA A 58 9.44 1.87 14.92
N ALA A 59 8.75 2.83 14.32
CA ALA A 59 7.30 2.84 14.13
C ALA A 59 6.84 2.06 12.88
N LEU A 60 7.76 1.43 12.13
CA LEU A 60 7.43 0.71 10.91
C LEU A 60 6.62 -0.56 11.19
N ARG A 61 5.41 -0.62 10.63
CA ARG A 61 4.61 -1.86 10.62
C ARG A 61 4.93 -2.73 9.42
N THR A 62 4.84 -4.03 9.60
CA THR A 62 4.93 -4.98 8.49
C THR A 62 3.67 -4.93 7.62
N THR A 63 3.83 -5.10 6.31
CA THR A 63 2.74 -5.28 5.36
C THR A 63 2.93 -6.57 4.58
N GLN A 64 1.84 -7.21 4.16
CA GLN A 64 1.87 -8.45 3.39
C GLN A 64 1.55 -8.23 1.92
N ASP A 65 0.84 -7.14 1.61
CA ASP A 65 0.32 -6.82 0.29
C ASP A 65 1.23 -5.81 -0.41
N VAL A 66 1.40 -5.95 -1.72
CA VAL A 66 1.97 -4.92 -2.58
C VAL A 66 0.82 -4.32 -3.38
N ASP A 67 0.52 -3.05 -3.12
CA ASP A 67 -0.57 -2.33 -3.79
C ASP A 67 0.02 -1.31 -4.79
N ILE A 68 -0.36 -1.42 -6.06
CA ILE A 68 0.09 -0.57 -7.16
C ILE A 68 -1.10 0.18 -7.75
N LEU A 69 -1.00 1.50 -7.80
CA LEU A 69 -1.92 2.37 -8.53
C LEU A 69 -1.44 2.55 -9.96
N ILE A 70 -2.32 2.39 -10.92
CA ILE A 70 -2.03 2.50 -12.36
C ILE A 70 -3.20 3.10 -13.11
N ARG A 71 -2.94 3.78 -14.23
CA ARG A 71 -4.00 4.25 -15.13
C ARG A 71 -4.61 3.09 -15.93
N PRO A 72 -5.91 3.08 -16.19
CA PRO A 72 -6.56 2.04 -16.99
C PRO A 72 -5.89 1.80 -18.35
N LEU A 73 -5.40 2.86 -18.97
CA LEU A 73 -4.74 2.78 -20.29
C LEU A 73 -3.38 2.08 -20.26
N ASP A 74 -2.72 2.03 -19.09
CA ASP A 74 -1.40 1.42 -18.92
C ASP A 74 -1.47 -0.06 -18.48
N VAL A 75 -2.68 -0.57 -18.12
CA VAL A 75 -2.88 -1.97 -17.68
C VAL A 75 -2.37 -2.98 -18.70
N PRO A 76 -2.62 -2.87 -20.02
CA PRO A 76 -2.10 -3.84 -20.99
C PRO A 76 -0.58 -3.91 -21.00
N ALA A 77 0.11 -2.76 -20.89
CA ALA A 77 1.57 -2.70 -20.83
C ALA A 77 2.10 -3.34 -19.53
N MET A 78 1.44 -3.08 -18.40
CA MET A 78 1.76 -3.74 -17.13
C MET A 78 1.59 -5.25 -17.22
N ILE A 79 0.48 -5.75 -17.78
CA ILE A 79 0.24 -7.19 -17.94
C ILE A 79 1.36 -7.82 -18.78
N GLN A 80 1.72 -7.20 -19.90
CA GLN A 80 2.79 -7.69 -20.75
C GLN A 80 4.13 -7.74 -20.01
N ALA A 81 4.53 -6.67 -19.34
CA ALA A 81 5.81 -6.58 -18.64
C ALA A 81 5.89 -7.57 -17.46
N MET A 82 4.86 -7.62 -16.63
CA MET A 82 4.81 -8.52 -15.48
C MET A 82 4.80 -9.98 -15.89
N THR A 83 4.05 -10.34 -16.93
CA THR A 83 3.98 -11.72 -17.44
C THR A 83 5.31 -12.13 -18.07
N ALA A 84 5.95 -11.27 -18.84
CA ALA A 84 7.28 -11.52 -19.41
C ALA A 84 8.35 -11.75 -18.32
N ALA A 85 8.18 -11.13 -17.15
CA ALA A 85 9.06 -11.31 -15.99
C ALA A 85 8.69 -12.51 -15.10
N GLY A 86 7.72 -13.35 -15.53
CA GLY A 86 7.36 -14.60 -14.87
C GLY A 86 6.26 -14.49 -13.80
N PHE A 87 5.55 -13.37 -13.74
CA PHE A 87 4.33 -13.28 -12.92
C PHE A 87 3.12 -13.87 -13.67
N TYR A 88 2.18 -14.40 -12.93
CA TYR A 88 0.89 -14.87 -13.43
C TYR A 88 -0.17 -13.82 -13.18
N HIS A 89 -0.78 -13.31 -14.24
CA HIS A 89 -1.90 -12.38 -14.16
C HIS A 89 -3.18 -13.11 -13.79
N ARG A 90 -3.95 -12.55 -12.88
CA ARG A 90 -5.29 -13.00 -12.50
C ARG A 90 -6.21 -11.80 -12.43
N ASN A 91 -7.44 -11.97 -12.92
CA ASN A 91 -8.52 -11.02 -12.70
C ASN A 91 -9.63 -11.71 -11.91
N THR A 92 -9.98 -11.18 -10.76
CA THR A 92 -11.05 -11.72 -9.92
C THR A 92 -12.02 -10.59 -9.58
N SER A 93 -13.24 -10.70 -10.08
CA SER A 93 -14.30 -9.71 -9.85
C SER A 93 -13.89 -8.26 -10.23
N GLY A 94 -13.15 -8.13 -11.32
CA GLY A 94 -12.69 -6.82 -11.81
C GLY A 94 -11.44 -6.27 -11.12
N LEU A 95 -10.85 -7.01 -10.18
CA LEU A 95 -9.58 -6.68 -9.55
C LEU A 95 -8.45 -7.45 -10.22
N ASP A 96 -7.53 -6.71 -10.84
CA ASP A 96 -6.31 -7.27 -11.42
C ASP A 96 -5.28 -7.52 -10.33
N MET A 97 -4.60 -8.66 -10.41
CA MET A 97 -3.52 -9.02 -9.49
C MET A 97 -2.45 -9.87 -10.19
N PHE A 98 -1.23 -9.83 -9.68
CA PHE A 98 -0.13 -10.64 -10.16
C PHE A 98 0.44 -11.48 -9.03
N VAL A 99 0.69 -12.76 -9.31
CA VAL A 99 1.29 -13.70 -8.37
C VAL A 99 2.52 -14.35 -8.96
N GLU A 100 3.49 -14.72 -8.12
CA GLU A 100 4.75 -15.32 -8.56
C GLU A 100 4.62 -16.81 -8.86
N GLN A 101 3.55 -17.46 -8.41
CA GLN A 101 3.25 -18.86 -8.65
C GLN A 101 1.77 -19.05 -8.97
N PRO A 102 1.40 -19.98 -9.86
CA PRO A 102 0.01 -20.19 -10.29
C PRO A 102 -0.97 -20.49 -9.15
N ASN A 103 -0.48 -21.06 -8.05
CA ASN A 103 -1.30 -21.46 -6.90
C ASN A 103 -1.09 -20.55 -5.68
N ALA A 104 -0.38 -19.42 -5.82
CA ALA A 104 -0.13 -18.51 -4.71
C ALA A 104 -1.45 -17.88 -4.21
N SER A 105 -1.48 -17.61 -2.92
CA SER A 105 -2.60 -16.92 -2.27
C SER A 105 -2.75 -15.48 -2.81
N ALA A 106 -3.97 -14.96 -2.82
CA ALA A 106 -4.20 -13.54 -3.08
C ALA A 106 -3.49 -12.61 -2.06
N ARG A 107 -3.18 -13.10 -0.87
CA ARG A 107 -2.34 -12.37 0.11
C ARG A 107 -0.89 -12.22 -0.32
N ASP A 108 -0.43 -13.09 -1.22
CA ASP A 108 0.92 -13.06 -1.79
C ASP A 108 0.93 -12.37 -3.16
N ALA A 109 -0.05 -11.55 -3.47
CA ALA A 109 -0.18 -10.90 -4.77
C ALA A 109 0.36 -9.47 -4.77
N VAL A 110 0.63 -8.97 -5.97
CA VAL A 110 0.63 -7.54 -6.30
C VAL A 110 -0.77 -7.18 -6.72
N HIS A 111 -1.43 -6.33 -5.96
CA HIS A 111 -2.78 -5.86 -6.24
C HIS A 111 -2.73 -4.59 -7.07
N VAL A 112 -3.58 -4.52 -8.08
CA VAL A 112 -3.66 -3.36 -8.98
C VAL A 112 -4.92 -2.56 -8.69
N LEU A 113 -4.74 -1.30 -8.31
CA LEU A 113 -5.82 -0.33 -8.19
C LEU A 113 -5.80 0.59 -9.40
N LEU A 114 -6.98 0.89 -9.92
CA LEU A 114 -7.10 1.73 -11.12
C LEU A 114 -7.41 3.18 -10.75
N VAL A 115 -6.68 4.10 -11.36
CA VAL A 115 -6.99 5.53 -11.34
C VAL A 115 -8.45 5.74 -11.76
N GLY A 116 -9.17 6.58 -11.03
CA GLY A 116 -10.57 6.91 -11.33
C GLY A 116 -11.60 5.88 -10.86
N ASN A 117 -11.21 4.67 -10.45
CA ASN A 117 -12.14 3.71 -9.85
C ASN A 117 -12.63 4.23 -8.50
N ILE A 118 -13.94 4.12 -8.29
CA ILE A 118 -14.60 4.52 -7.04
C ILE A 118 -14.43 3.40 -6.03
N GLU A 119 -13.75 3.74 -4.95
CA GLU A 119 -13.56 2.87 -3.80
C GLU A 119 -14.73 2.96 -2.81
N ARG A 120 -14.67 2.15 -1.77
CA ARG A 120 -15.70 1.97 -0.75
C ARG A 120 -16.21 3.29 -0.11
N GLY A 121 -15.38 4.31 -0.05
CA GLY A 121 -15.71 5.61 0.56
C GLY A 121 -16.38 6.60 -0.40
N GLY A 122 -16.56 6.24 -1.67
CA GLY A 122 -17.29 7.03 -2.65
C GLY A 122 -16.44 8.01 -3.46
N GLU A 123 -15.17 8.24 -3.12
CA GLU A 123 -14.25 9.01 -3.97
C GLU A 123 -13.46 8.12 -4.94
N PRO A 124 -13.17 8.62 -6.14
CA PRO A 124 -12.33 7.91 -7.09
C PRO A 124 -10.88 7.86 -6.60
N ASN A 125 -10.18 6.80 -6.98
CA ASN A 125 -8.73 6.72 -6.80
C ASN A 125 -8.03 7.88 -7.51
N PRO A 126 -6.99 8.48 -6.89
CA PRO A 126 -6.22 9.58 -7.47
C PRO A 126 -5.46 9.16 -8.72
N ASP A 127 -4.87 10.13 -9.44
CA ASP A 127 -3.89 9.82 -10.49
C ASP A 127 -2.56 9.35 -9.86
N VAL A 128 -1.73 8.70 -10.66
CA VAL A 128 -0.36 8.31 -10.31
C VAL A 128 0.59 9.51 -10.18
N VAL A 129 0.18 10.69 -10.63
CA VAL A 129 0.91 11.94 -10.47
C VAL A 129 0.03 12.99 -9.80
N PRO A 130 0.57 13.90 -9.00
CA PRO A 130 1.98 13.99 -8.63
C PRO A 130 2.46 12.82 -7.78
N ALA A 131 3.71 12.41 -7.97
CA ALA A 131 4.34 11.33 -7.23
C ALA A 131 5.62 11.79 -6.55
N VAL A 132 5.95 11.14 -5.43
CA VAL A 132 7.18 11.35 -4.69
C VAL A 132 8.09 10.15 -4.85
N ARG A 133 9.37 10.39 -5.13
CA ARG A 133 10.37 9.32 -5.18
C ARG A 133 10.77 8.93 -3.75
N ALA A 134 10.36 7.74 -3.34
CA ALA A 134 10.73 7.14 -2.07
C ALA A 134 11.84 6.11 -2.29
N ASN A 135 13.10 6.55 -2.25
CA ASN A 135 14.28 5.73 -2.56
C ASN A 135 14.20 5.12 -3.98
N ASP A 136 13.83 3.85 -4.09
CA ASP A 136 13.84 3.07 -5.33
C ASP A 136 12.47 2.93 -6.01
N PHE A 137 11.41 3.54 -5.46
CA PHE A 137 10.07 3.51 -6.08
C PHE A 137 9.33 4.85 -6.00
N GLN A 138 8.30 5.00 -6.83
CA GLN A 138 7.37 6.13 -6.79
C GLN A 138 6.22 5.82 -5.84
N THR A 139 5.84 6.79 -5.01
CA THR A 139 4.64 6.73 -4.18
C THR A 139 3.81 8.00 -4.32
N VAL A 140 2.56 7.99 -3.89
CA VAL A 140 1.72 9.18 -3.85
C VAL A 140 2.20 10.15 -2.77
N GLU A 141 1.89 11.44 -2.93
CA GLU A 141 2.13 12.44 -1.90
C GLU A 141 1.38 12.09 -0.59
N LEU A 142 1.91 12.58 0.54
CA LEU A 142 1.35 12.26 1.86
C LEU A 142 -0.12 12.64 1.96
N GLU A 143 -0.52 13.82 1.48
CA GLU A 143 -1.91 14.26 1.52
C GLU A 143 -2.83 13.32 0.70
N THR A 144 -2.37 12.91 -0.47
CA THR A 144 -3.08 11.93 -1.30
C THR A 144 -3.22 10.58 -0.59
N LEU A 145 -2.17 10.10 0.08
CA LEU A 145 -2.21 8.86 0.85
C LEU A 145 -3.21 8.95 2.00
N VAL A 146 -3.18 10.05 2.76
CA VAL A 146 -4.11 10.32 3.86
C VAL A 146 -5.56 10.35 3.34
N ARG A 147 -5.82 11.06 2.23
CA ARG A 147 -7.13 11.07 1.59
C ARG A 147 -7.62 9.67 1.20
N MET A 148 -6.77 8.86 0.59
CA MET A 148 -7.11 7.47 0.25
C MET A 148 -7.45 6.64 1.49
N LYS A 149 -6.71 6.82 2.59
CA LYS A 149 -6.97 6.14 3.87
C LYS A 149 -8.29 6.60 4.49
N LEU A 150 -8.55 7.89 4.49
CA LEU A 150 -9.82 8.46 4.97
C LEU A 150 -11.00 8.01 4.10
N ASN A 151 -10.81 7.86 2.78
CA ASN A 151 -11.83 7.36 1.87
C ASN A 151 -12.17 5.89 2.17
N ALA A 152 -11.21 5.00 2.21
CA ALA A 152 -11.41 3.58 2.45
C ALA A 152 -11.85 3.27 3.89
N PHE A 153 -11.29 3.93 4.87
CA PHE A 153 -11.58 3.93 6.30
C PHE A 153 -11.80 2.53 6.92
N ARG A 154 -11.09 1.51 6.42
CA ARG A 154 -11.07 0.17 7.04
C ARG A 154 -10.24 0.21 8.32
N ARG A 155 -10.39 -0.76 9.20
CA ARG A 155 -9.60 -0.83 10.45
C ARG A 155 -8.09 -0.68 10.22
N LYS A 156 -7.54 -1.33 9.20
CA LYS A 156 -6.13 -1.18 8.83
C LYS A 156 -5.77 0.25 8.38
N ASP A 157 -6.71 0.96 7.74
CA ASP A 157 -6.49 2.33 7.29
C ASP A 157 -6.51 3.31 8.47
N GLN A 158 -7.39 3.07 9.46
CA GLN A 158 -7.44 3.80 10.72
C GLN A 158 -6.13 3.64 11.51
N VAL A 159 -5.62 2.41 11.64
CA VAL A 159 -4.33 2.15 12.31
C VAL A 159 -3.19 2.91 11.61
N HIS A 160 -3.12 2.92 10.28
CA HIS A 160 -2.12 3.68 9.55
C HIS A 160 -2.23 5.19 9.77
N LEU A 161 -3.47 5.73 9.86
CA LEU A 161 -3.70 7.14 10.16
C LEU A 161 -3.27 7.47 11.59
N LEU A 162 -3.60 6.62 12.57
CA LEU A 162 -3.18 6.77 13.96
C LEU A 162 -1.66 6.75 14.12
N ASP A 163 -0.94 5.86 13.39
CA ASP A 163 0.52 5.87 13.38
C ASP A 163 1.07 7.23 12.89
N MET A 164 0.52 7.77 11.80
CA MET A 164 0.95 9.06 11.27
C MET A 164 0.57 10.24 12.20
N ILE A 165 -0.55 10.16 12.91
CA ILE A 165 -0.95 11.14 13.94
C ILE A 165 0.03 11.08 15.13
N SER A 166 0.31 9.89 15.65
CA SER A 166 1.19 9.71 16.81
C SER A 166 2.62 10.20 16.56
N LEU A 167 3.07 10.17 15.31
CA LEU A 167 4.36 10.68 14.87
C LEU A 167 4.34 12.18 14.53
N GLY A 168 3.20 12.87 14.68
CA GLY A 168 3.05 14.28 14.33
C GLY A 168 3.14 14.58 12.84
N MET A 169 3.01 13.58 11.98
CA MET A 169 3.00 13.76 10.52
C MET A 169 1.71 14.43 10.04
N ILE A 170 0.61 14.15 10.70
CA ILE A 170 -0.70 14.73 10.49
C ILE A 170 -1.31 15.12 11.85
N ASP A 171 -1.98 16.26 11.89
CA ASP A 171 -2.56 16.83 13.10
C ASP A 171 -3.86 17.60 12.78
N ALA A 172 -4.37 18.34 13.76
CA ALA A 172 -5.61 19.13 13.60
C ALA A 172 -5.54 20.20 12.51
N SER A 173 -4.34 20.67 12.13
CA SER A 173 -4.19 21.63 11.03
C SER A 173 -4.54 21.06 9.65
N TRP A 174 -4.64 19.74 9.55
CA TRP A 174 -5.02 19.04 8.32
C TRP A 174 -6.53 18.99 8.10
N LEU A 175 -7.34 19.25 9.11
CA LEU A 175 -8.81 19.14 9.02
C LEU A 175 -9.39 19.99 7.89
N ASP A 176 -8.86 21.20 7.68
CA ASP A 176 -9.35 22.10 6.64
C ASP A 176 -8.94 21.70 5.20
N ARG A 177 -8.05 20.73 5.07
CA ARG A 177 -7.63 20.18 3.76
C ARG A 177 -8.65 19.20 3.19
N PHE A 178 -9.56 18.69 4.03
CA PHE A 178 -10.47 17.62 3.65
C PHE A 178 -11.94 18.05 3.77
N PRO A 179 -12.78 17.67 2.79
CA PRO A 179 -14.22 17.85 2.89
C PRO A 179 -14.83 16.82 3.86
N GLU A 180 -16.11 17.01 4.19
CA GLU A 180 -16.90 15.95 4.81
C GLU A 180 -17.13 14.78 3.80
N PRO A 181 -17.11 13.50 4.23
CA PRO A 181 -17.02 13.04 5.64
C PRO A 181 -15.57 12.82 6.13
N PHE A 182 -14.53 13.17 5.38
CA PHE A 182 -13.13 12.89 5.75
C PHE A 182 -12.67 13.72 6.95
N ARG A 183 -13.14 14.97 7.01
CA ARG A 183 -12.88 15.83 8.16
C ARG A 183 -13.39 15.19 9.45
N ALA A 184 -14.64 14.70 9.46
CA ALA A 184 -15.21 14.03 10.63
C ALA A 184 -14.41 12.78 11.02
N ARG A 185 -14.01 11.94 10.06
CA ARG A 185 -13.20 10.75 10.31
C ARG A 185 -11.82 11.08 10.89
N LEU A 186 -11.17 12.11 10.35
CA LEU A 186 -9.88 12.55 10.88
C LEU A 186 -10.01 13.15 12.27
N THR A 187 -11.07 13.92 12.52
CA THR A 187 -11.38 14.48 13.86
C THR A 187 -11.59 13.38 14.90
N GLU A 188 -12.32 12.31 14.53
CA GLU A 188 -12.53 11.13 15.38
C GLU A 188 -11.19 10.53 15.82
N LEU A 189 -10.29 10.24 14.85
CA LEU A 189 -9.00 9.63 15.15
C LEU A 189 -8.04 10.52 15.96
N ILE A 190 -8.11 11.85 15.77
CA ILE A 190 -7.29 12.80 16.54
C ILE A 190 -7.77 12.91 17.99
N ASN A 191 -9.10 12.90 18.22
CA ASN A 191 -9.69 13.06 19.54
C ASN A 191 -9.72 11.79 20.37
N ASP A 192 -9.73 10.64 19.73
CA ASP A 192 -9.77 9.32 20.38
C ASP A 192 -8.75 8.36 19.73
N PRO A 193 -7.44 8.59 19.97
CA PRO A 193 -6.37 7.81 19.33
C PRO A 193 -6.29 6.36 19.83
N ASP A 194 -6.87 6.07 20.98
CA ASP A 194 -6.83 4.72 21.57
C ASP A 194 -8.08 3.88 21.21
N GLY A 195 -9.16 4.48 20.72
CA GLY A 195 -10.36 3.85 20.19
C GLY A 195 -11.40 3.43 21.19
#